data_57cf9af2b4176bf59d1cf0b399f25461
#
_entry.id   57cf9af2b4176bf59d1cf0b399f25461
#
_cell.length_a   1.000
_cell.length_b   1.000
_cell.length_c   1.000
_cell.angle_alpha   90.00
_cell.angle_beta   90.00
_cell.angle_gamma   90.00
#
_symmetry.space_group_name_H-M   'P 1'
#
loop_
_entity.id
_entity.type
_entity.pdbx_description
1 polymer ?
#
loop_
_entity_poly.entity_id
_entity_poly.type
_entity_poly.pdbx_seq_one_letter_code
_entity_poly.pdbx_strand_id
1 'polypeptide(L)'
;MASKISVVINTLNEEKNIKRAISSIKSFADEIVVVDMESSDKTCEIAKNLGAKVFSHKKTGYVEPARNFAIEKASNPWVLILDADEEVPASLVKNIEKILKDPKADYFRIPRKNIIFGKWIKNSRWWPDMNIRLFKKGHVSWNEVVHTVPMTEGVGANLDESEELAIIHHNYDSVDEYISRMNRYTTEYARLKVEDGYKFYWKDVVSKPSGEFLSRYFFGKGYKDGLHGLALALLQSFSELVVYLKIWQMDKFREIDPTLDDVNTLLRDQEKDLHYWQNDASFNETGSFAKRLKRKLRI
;
A
#
# COMPACT_ATOMS: atom_id res chain seq x y z
N MET A 1 -16.59 -17.86 -26.25
CA MET A 1 -15.84 -16.61 -26.45
C MET A 1 -15.35 -16.14 -25.07
N ALA A 2 -14.17 -15.54 -24.98
CA ALA A 2 -13.72 -14.96 -23.72
C ALA A 2 -14.63 -13.80 -23.31
N SER A 3 -14.83 -13.64 -22.00
CA SER A 3 -15.58 -12.50 -21.48
C SER A 3 -14.84 -11.20 -21.75
N LYS A 4 -15.56 -10.13 -22.06
CA LYS A 4 -14.99 -8.79 -22.26
C LYS A 4 -14.59 -8.14 -20.95
N ILE A 5 -13.54 -7.31 -21.00
CA ILE A 5 -12.97 -6.66 -19.82
C ILE A 5 -12.82 -5.14 -20.04
N SER A 6 -13.22 -4.38 -19.00
CA SER A 6 -12.88 -2.96 -18.86
C SER A 6 -11.72 -2.82 -17.87
N VAL A 7 -10.68 -2.08 -18.24
CA VAL A 7 -9.66 -1.67 -17.28
C VAL A 7 -9.95 -0.25 -16.83
N VAL A 8 -10.06 -0.06 -15.50
CA VAL A 8 -10.34 1.25 -14.90
C VAL A 8 -9.12 1.78 -14.18
N ILE A 9 -8.78 3.04 -14.41
CA ILE A 9 -7.62 3.72 -13.85
C ILE A 9 -8.10 5.01 -13.16
N ASN A 10 -7.84 5.13 -11.86
CA ASN A 10 -8.00 6.40 -11.15
C ASN A 10 -6.67 7.15 -11.16
N THR A 11 -6.70 8.46 -11.39
CA THR A 11 -5.48 9.25 -11.57
C THR A 11 -5.59 10.66 -11.02
N LEU A 12 -4.44 11.19 -10.56
CA LEU A 12 -4.26 12.59 -10.14
C LEU A 12 -2.79 12.98 -10.31
N ASN A 13 -2.47 13.82 -11.31
CA ASN A 13 -1.13 14.29 -11.60
C ASN A 13 -0.10 13.14 -11.84
N GLU A 14 -0.42 12.27 -12.79
CA GLU A 14 0.36 11.09 -13.14
C GLU A 14 0.90 11.14 -14.58
N GLU A 15 1.22 12.32 -15.12
CA GLU A 15 1.71 12.48 -16.50
C GLU A 15 2.95 11.62 -16.80
N LYS A 16 3.77 11.33 -15.80
CA LYS A 16 4.97 10.49 -15.90
C LYS A 16 4.63 9.01 -16.05
N ASN A 17 3.54 8.55 -15.44
CA ASN A 17 3.21 7.14 -15.24
C ASN A 17 2.07 6.66 -16.15
N ILE A 18 1.04 7.49 -16.40
CA ILE A 18 -0.20 7.09 -17.09
C ILE A 18 0.04 6.44 -18.46
N LYS A 19 1.07 6.87 -19.21
CA LYS A 19 1.43 6.27 -20.49
C LYS A 19 1.86 4.82 -20.34
N ARG A 20 2.68 4.50 -19.32
CA ARG A 20 3.14 3.14 -19.02
C ARG A 20 1.97 2.25 -18.63
N ALA A 21 1.13 2.70 -17.69
CA ALA A 21 -0.06 1.99 -17.26
C ALA A 21 -0.97 1.61 -18.43
N ILE A 22 -1.39 2.59 -19.25
CA ILE A 22 -2.27 2.36 -20.42
C ILE A 22 -1.61 1.44 -21.45
N SER A 23 -0.32 1.62 -21.73
CA SER A 23 0.39 0.80 -22.71
C SER A 23 0.45 -0.67 -22.31
N SER A 24 0.56 -0.97 -21.01
CA SER A 24 0.66 -2.34 -20.50
C SER A 24 -0.64 -3.15 -20.65
N ILE A 25 -1.78 -2.47 -20.79
CA ILE A 25 -3.10 -3.10 -20.87
C ILE A 25 -3.73 -3.05 -22.26
N LYS A 26 -3.17 -2.25 -23.17
CA LYS A 26 -3.76 -1.96 -24.49
C LYS A 26 -3.99 -3.19 -25.36
N SER A 27 -3.21 -4.25 -25.16
CA SER A 27 -3.28 -5.47 -25.98
C SER A 27 -4.48 -6.37 -25.65
N PHE A 28 -5.06 -6.26 -24.43
CA PHE A 28 -6.11 -7.18 -23.97
C PHE A 28 -7.37 -6.47 -23.43
N ALA A 29 -7.29 -5.18 -23.11
CA ALA A 29 -8.44 -4.44 -22.65
C ALA A 29 -9.41 -4.13 -23.79
N ASP A 30 -10.69 -4.56 -23.66
CA ASP A 30 -11.76 -4.16 -24.59
C ASP A 30 -12.18 -2.71 -24.39
N GLU A 31 -11.94 -2.18 -23.20
CA GLU A 31 -12.24 -0.80 -22.83
C GLU A 31 -11.25 -0.31 -21.77
N ILE A 32 -10.79 0.93 -21.93
CA ILE A 32 -9.95 1.63 -20.96
C ILE A 32 -10.70 2.85 -20.48
N VAL A 33 -11.01 2.90 -19.17
CA VAL A 33 -11.70 4.01 -18.51
C VAL A 33 -10.69 4.68 -17.58
N VAL A 34 -10.45 5.96 -17.74
CA VAL A 34 -9.63 6.78 -16.85
C VAL A 34 -10.53 7.75 -16.11
N VAL A 35 -10.48 7.73 -14.78
CA VAL A 35 -11.17 8.70 -13.94
C VAL A 35 -10.14 9.63 -13.32
N ASP A 36 -10.15 10.87 -13.81
CA ASP A 36 -9.24 11.92 -13.40
C ASP A 36 -9.82 12.73 -12.25
N MET A 37 -9.04 12.87 -11.19
CA MET A 37 -9.42 13.63 -9.99
C MET A 37 -8.88 15.08 -10.03
N GLU A 38 -9.17 15.80 -11.12
CA GLU A 38 -8.76 17.21 -11.34
C GLU A 38 -7.23 17.38 -11.43
N SER A 39 -6.58 16.59 -12.28
CA SER A 39 -5.16 16.76 -12.60
C SER A 39 -4.89 18.13 -13.24
N SER A 40 -3.79 18.75 -12.82
CA SER A 40 -3.32 20.02 -13.35
C SER A 40 -2.19 19.89 -14.37
N ASP A 41 -1.70 18.67 -14.58
CA ASP A 41 -0.64 18.29 -15.53
C ASP A 41 -1.22 17.70 -16.84
N LYS A 42 -0.38 17.07 -17.67
CA LYS A 42 -0.79 16.50 -18.95
C LYS A 42 -1.43 15.10 -18.86
N THR A 43 -1.76 14.60 -17.67
CA THR A 43 -2.34 13.27 -17.46
C THR A 43 -3.53 12.99 -18.35
N CYS A 44 -4.54 13.87 -18.36
CA CYS A 44 -5.76 13.71 -19.16
C CYS A 44 -5.49 13.74 -20.67
N GLU A 45 -4.61 14.61 -21.13
CA GLU A 45 -4.23 14.72 -22.53
C GLU A 45 -3.57 13.42 -23.00
N ILE A 46 -2.60 12.91 -22.25
CA ILE A 46 -1.89 11.66 -22.56
C ILE A 46 -2.87 10.48 -22.60
N ALA A 47 -3.77 10.37 -21.61
CA ALA A 47 -4.75 9.29 -21.56
C ALA A 47 -5.69 9.29 -22.77
N LYS A 48 -6.21 10.45 -23.18
CA LYS A 48 -7.08 10.62 -24.37
C LYS A 48 -6.33 10.23 -25.66
N ASN A 49 -5.09 10.68 -25.81
CA ASN A 49 -4.27 10.39 -26.98
C ASN A 49 -3.95 8.89 -27.13
N LEU A 50 -3.98 8.13 -26.01
CA LEU A 50 -3.80 6.67 -26.00
C LEU A 50 -5.12 5.90 -26.23
N GLY A 51 -6.25 6.59 -26.39
CA GLY A 51 -7.56 6.02 -26.70
C GLY A 51 -8.40 5.66 -25.47
N ALA A 52 -8.04 6.11 -24.27
CA ALA A 52 -8.85 5.92 -23.08
C ALA A 52 -10.07 6.84 -23.05
N LYS A 53 -11.19 6.33 -22.52
CA LYS A 53 -12.37 7.14 -22.17
C LYS A 53 -12.06 7.86 -20.86
N VAL A 54 -11.91 9.19 -20.89
CA VAL A 54 -11.56 9.99 -19.73
C VAL A 54 -12.80 10.66 -19.15
N PHE A 55 -13.03 10.45 -17.84
CA PHE A 55 -14.08 11.06 -17.04
C PHE A 55 -13.44 11.89 -15.93
N SER A 56 -14.09 12.99 -15.55
CA SER A 56 -13.65 13.80 -14.41
C SER A 56 -14.43 13.43 -13.16
N HIS A 57 -13.75 13.39 -12.03
CA HIS A 57 -14.33 13.24 -10.69
C HIS A 57 -13.72 14.29 -9.77
N LYS A 58 -14.54 14.85 -8.89
CA LYS A 58 -14.07 15.83 -7.90
C LYS A 58 -12.96 15.20 -7.02
N LYS A 59 -11.93 15.99 -6.72
CA LYS A 59 -10.87 15.59 -5.81
C LYS A 59 -11.42 15.34 -4.40
N THR A 60 -11.21 14.15 -3.87
CA THR A 60 -11.72 13.71 -2.56
C THR A 60 -10.63 13.47 -1.51
N GLY A 61 -9.39 13.85 -1.80
CA GLY A 61 -8.26 13.61 -0.88
C GLY A 61 -7.73 12.16 -0.88
N TYR A 62 -8.57 11.18 -1.23
CA TYR A 62 -8.27 9.75 -1.35
C TYR A 62 -9.06 9.11 -2.50
N VAL A 63 -8.65 7.91 -2.93
CA VAL A 63 -9.08 7.33 -4.21
C VAL A 63 -10.40 6.55 -4.13
N GLU A 64 -10.81 6.09 -2.95
CA GLU A 64 -11.90 5.13 -2.78
C GLU A 64 -13.24 5.58 -3.38
N PRO A 65 -13.73 6.81 -3.19
CA PRO A 65 -14.96 7.28 -3.84
C PRO A 65 -14.85 7.29 -5.38
N ALA A 66 -13.69 7.69 -5.90
CA ALA A 66 -13.46 7.71 -7.33
C ALA A 66 -13.35 6.30 -7.93
N ARG A 67 -13.02 5.26 -7.14
CA ARG A 67 -12.99 3.86 -7.60
C ARG A 67 -14.38 3.35 -7.94
N ASN A 68 -15.37 3.55 -7.08
CA ASN A 68 -16.74 3.14 -7.36
C ASN A 68 -17.27 3.84 -8.62
N PHE A 69 -17.04 5.14 -8.76
CA PHE A 69 -17.40 5.89 -9.95
C PHE A 69 -16.71 5.33 -11.21
N ALA A 70 -15.43 4.96 -11.14
CA ALA A 70 -14.73 4.35 -12.27
C ALA A 70 -15.35 2.99 -12.67
N ILE A 71 -15.70 2.16 -11.70
CA ILE A 71 -16.38 0.87 -11.92
C ILE A 71 -17.75 1.06 -12.56
N GLU A 72 -18.50 2.07 -12.17
CA GLU A 72 -19.80 2.41 -12.78
C GLU A 72 -19.64 2.76 -14.26
N LYS A 73 -18.59 3.49 -14.65
CA LYS A 73 -18.29 3.87 -16.04
C LYS A 73 -17.82 2.72 -16.90
N ALA A 74 -17.37 1.60 -16.33
CA ALA A 74 -17.00 0.40 -17.06
C ALA A 74 -18.23 -0.23 -17.72
N SER A 75 -18.16 -0.58 -19.01
CA SER A 75 -19.28 -1.14 -19.76
C SER A 75 -19.25 -2.67 -19.87
N ASN A 76 -18.10 -3.31 -19.59
CA ASN A 76 -17.94 -4.75 -19.72
C ASN A 76 -18.21 -5.51 -18.42
N PRO A 77 -18.52 -6.84 -18.51
CA PRO A 77 -18.87 -7.65 -17.34
C PRO A 77 -17.70 -7.91 -16.38
N TRP A 78 -16.45 -7.81 -16.86
CA TRP A 78 -15.26 -7.91 -16.03
C TRP A 78 -14.56 -6.56 -15.90
N VAL A 79 -14.04 -6.31 -14.72
CA VAL A 79 -13.30 -5.09 -14.40
C VAL A 79 -11.92 -5.46 -13.85
N LEU A 80 -10.88 -4.85 -14.39
CA LEU A 80 -9.55 -4.81 -13.79
C LEU A 80 -9.32 -3.39 -13.28
N ILE A 81 -9.00 -3.24 -12.00
CA ILE A 81 -8.53 -1.97 -11.45
C ILE A 81 -7.02 -1.93 -11.55
N LEU A 82 -6.51 -0.82 -12.08
CA LEU A 82 -5.09 -0.52 -12.17
C LEU A 82 -4.87 0.90 -11.64
N ASP A 83 -3.86 1.09 -10.80
CA ASP A 83 -3.45 2.44 -10.39
C ASP A 83 -2.54 3.04 -11.49
N ALA A 84 -2.48 4.36 -11.62
CA ALA A 84 -1.77 5.02 -12.73
C ALA A 84 -0.25 4.80 -12.68
N ASP A 85 0.30 4.44 -11.52
CA ASP A 85 1.70 4.07 -11.29
C ASP A 85 1.96 2.55 -11.33
N GLU A 86 0.97 1.77 -11.83
CA GLU A 86 1.06 0.32 -11.98
C GLU A 86 1.20 -0.12 -13.44
N GLU A 87 1.75 -1.32 -13.64
CA GLU A 87 1.98 -1.95 -14.94
C GLU A 87 1.60 -3.43 -14.89
N VAL A 88 0.88 -3.91 -15.91
CA VAL A 88 0.50 -5.32 -16.05
C VAL A 88 1.52 -6.03 -16.94
N PRO A 89 2.36 -6.95 -16.44
CA PRO A 89 3.32 -7.67 -17.25
C PRO A 89 2.63 -8.65 -18.22
N ALA A 90 3.27 -8.96 -19.34
CA ALA A 90 2.71 -9.83 -20.39
C ALA A 90 2.36 -11.25 -19.90
N SER A 91 3.06 -11.75 -18.89
CA SER A 91 2.74 -13.04 -18.23
C SER A 91 1.41 -12.99 -17.49
N LEU A 92 1.15 -11.89 -16.76
CA LEU A 92 -0.13 -11.68 -16.07
C LEU A 92 -1.28 -11.47 -17.08
N VAL A 93 -1.03 -10.76 -18.21
CA VAL A 93 -2.03 -10.64 -19.29
C VAL A 93 -2.50 -12.00 -19.75
N LYS A 94 -1.57 -12.93 -20.07
CA LYS A 94 -1.90 -14.29 -20.50
C LYS A 94 -2.70 -15.08 -19.44
N ASN A 95 -2.45 -14.81 -18.16
CA ASN A 95 -3.20 -15.45 -17.06
C ASN A 95 -4.61 -14.87 -16.96
N ILE A 96 -4.76 -13.54 -17.04
CA ILE A 96 -6.07 -12.87 -17.06
C ILE A 96 -6.92 -13.39 -18.26
N GLU A 97 -6.35 -13.49 -19.45
CA GLU A 97 -7.06 -14.04 -20.62
C GLU A 97 -7.55 -15.48 -20.41
N LYS A 98 -6.79 -16.33 -19.70
CA LYS A 98 -7.22 -17.69 -19.32
C LYS A 98 -8.39 -17.62 -18.32
N ILE A 99 -8.31 -16.76 -17.31
CA ILE A 99 -9.38 -16.56 -16.33
C ILE A 99 -10.68 -16.11 -17.05
N LEU A 100 -10.59 -15.16 -17.97
CA LEU A 100 -11.75 -14.64 -18.70
C LEU A 100 -12.42 -15.68 -19.62
N LYS A 101 -11.69 -16.72 -20.05
CA LYS A 101 -12.24 -17.85 -20.85
C LYS A 101 -13.03 -18.81 -20.00
N ASP A 102 -12.58 -19.12 -18.78
CA ASP A 102 -13.20 -20.09 -17.85
C ASP A 102 -13.02 -19.63 -16.40
N PRO A 103 -13.78 -18.64 -15.95
CA PRO A 103 -13.63 -18.07 -14.61
C PRO A 103 -14.13 -19.04 -13.54
N LYS A 104 -13.28 -19.35 -12.57
CA LYS A 104 -13.58 -20.21 -11.42
C LYS A 104 -13.95 -19.42 -10.16
N ALA A 105 -13.89 -18.09 -10.21
CA ALA A 105 -14.22 -17.21 -9.12
C ALA A 105 -14.85 -15.91 -9.64
N ASP A 106 -15.42 -15.11 -8.75
CA ASP A 106 -16.08 -13.85 -9.07
C ASP A 106 -15.14 -12.67 -8.88
N TYR A 107 -14.12 -12.82 -8.02
CA TYR A 107 -13.06 -11.83 -7.84
C TYR A 107 -11.73 -12.49 -7.51
N PHE A 108 -10.64 -11.82 -7.91
CA PHE A 108 -9.27 -12.30 -7.76
C PHE A 108 -8.41 -11.26 -7.05
N ARG A 109 -7.62 -11.75 -6.07
CA ARG A 109 -6.52 -10.97 -5.52
C ARG A 109 -5.26 -11.26 -6.35
N ILE A 110 -4.60 -10.18 -6.74
CA ILE A 110 -3.39 -10.22 -7.54
C ILE A 110 -2.24 -9.71 -6.67
N PRO A 111 -1.08 -10.41 -6.62
CA PRO A 111 0.07 -9.91 -5.91
C PRO A 111 0.62 -8.65 -6.58
N ARG A 112 1.23 -7.76 -5.78
CA ARG A 112 1.82 -6.51 -6.24
C ARG A 112 3.30 -6.46 -5.93
N LYS A 113 4.11 -6.26 -6.96
CA LYS A 113 5.57 -6.13 -6.92
C LYS A 113 5.93 -4.67 -6.73
N ASN A 114 6.21 -4.25 -5.50
CA ASN A 114 6.52 -2.87 -5.16
C ASN A 114 7.96 -2.52 -5.52
N ILE A 115 8.17 -1.62 -6.48
CA ILE A 115 9.45 -1.01 -6.83
C ILE A 115 9.57 0.28 -6.05
N ILE A 116 10.55 0.36 -5.16
CA ILE A 116 10.78 1.53 -4.31
C ILE A 116 12.25 1.94 -4.42
N PHE A 117 12.49 3.18 -4.78
CA PHE A 117 13.84 3.72 -5.02
C PHE A 117 14.64 2.85 -6.00
N GLY A 118 13.97 2.41 -7.10
CA GLY A 118 14.56 1.60 -8.15
C GLY A 118 14.75 0.12 -7.83
N LYS A 119 14.33 -0.36 -6.66
CA LYS A 119 14.49 -1.77 -6.24
C LYS A 119 13.16 -2.43 -5.91
N TRP A 120 12.99 -3.69 -6.33
CA TRP A 120 11.90 -4.54 -5.83
C TRP A 120 12.11 -4.89 -4.35
N ILE A 121 11.17 -4.50 -3.50
CA ILE A 121 11.20 -4.79 -2.06
C ILE A 121 10.42 -6.07 -1.78
N LYS A 122 11.13 -7.08 -1.26
CA LYS A 122 10.60 -8.43 -1.05
C LYS A 122 10.19 -8.73 0.39
N ASN A 123 10.57 -7.88 1.33
CA ASN A 123 10.35 -8.09 2.75
C ASN A 123 9.59 -6.90 3.36
N SER A 124 9.56 -6.77 4.68
CA SER A 124 8.89 -5.66 5.40
C SER A 124 7.40 -5.52 5.08
N ARG A 125 6.72 -6.61 4.73
CA ARG A 125 5.30 -6.62 4.31
C ARG A 125 5.03 -5.93 2.96
N TRP A 126 6.06 -5.69 2.14
CA TRP A 126 5.92 -5.16 0.79
C TRP A 126 5.62 -6.22 -0.27
N TRP A 127 5.79 -7.49 0.08
CA TRP A 127 5.48 -8.64 -0.77
C TRP A 127 4.85 -9.75 0.09
N PRO A 128 3.81 -10.45 -0.40
CA PRO A 128 3.22 -10.39 -1.76
C PRO A 128 2.20 -9.27 -1.97
N ASP A 129 1.84 -8.48 -1.00
CA ASP A 129 0.92 -7.33 -1.11
C ASP A 129 -0.32 -7.64 -1.99
N MET A 130 -1.15 -8.59 -1.52
CA MET A 130 -2.30 -9.11 -2.25
C MET A 130 -3.47 -8.13 -2.27
N ASN A 131 -3.87 -7.67 -3.46
CA ASN A 131 -4.95 -6.71 -3.63
C ASN A 131 -6.04 -7.26 -4.56
N ILE A 132 -7.33 -6.97 -4.27
CA ILE A 132 -8.42 -7.27 -5.19
C ILE A 132 -8.29 -6.34 -6.38
N ARG A 133 -8.07 -6.92 -7.58
CA ARG A 133 -7.84 -6.16 -8.81
C ARG A 133 -8.72 -6.59 -9.96
N LEU A 134 -9.02 -7.88 -10.12
CA LEU A 134 -9.84 -8.43 -11.20
C LEU A 134 -11.13 -8.99 -10.63
N PHE A 135 -12.30 -8.58 -11.16
CA PHE A 135 -13.59 -9.05 -10.66
C PHE A 135 -14.73 -8.86 -11.67
N LYS A 136 -15.80 -9.62 -11.48
CA LYS A 136 -17.07 -9.38 -12.17
C LYS A 136 -17.73 -8.11 -11.64
N LYS A 137 -18.23 -7.28 -12.53
CA LYS A 137 -18.94 -6.05 -12.18
C LYS A 137 -20.12 -6.37 -11.25
N GLY A 138 -20.23 -5.63 -10.14
CA GLY A 138 -21.23 -5.85 -9.09
C GLY A 138 -20.77 -6.72 -7.93
N HIS A 139 -19.64 -7.43 -8.03
CA HIS A 139 -19.12 -8.30 -6.97
C HIS A 139 -18.11 -7.63 -6.02
N VAL A 140 -17.66 -6.42 -6.35
CA VAL A 140 -16.72 -5.67 -5.51
C VAL A 140 -17.10 -4.20 -5.49
N SER A 141 -17.11 -3.61 -4.30
CA SER A 141 -17.33 -2.18 -4.08
C SER A 141 -16.45 -1.67 -2.94
N TRP A 142 -16.16 -0.37 -2.92
CA TRP A 142 -15.39 0.27 -1.86
C TRP A 142 -16.32 1.11 -1.00
N ASN A 143 -16.12 1.07 0.33
CA ASN A 143 -16.72 2.06 1.21
C ASN A 143 -16.10 3.43 0.92
N GLU A 144 -16.86 4.49 1.17
CA GLU A 144 -16.37 5.87 1.02
C GLU A 144 -15.35 6.27 2.11
N VAL A 145 -15.00 5.36 3.01
CA VAL A 145 -14.03 5.59 4.10
C VAL A 145 -12.65 5.08 3.69
N VAL A 146 -11.63 5.89 3.96
CA VAL A 146 -10.22 5.60 3.67
C VAL A 146 -9.76 4.28 4.33
N HIS A 147 -8.95 3.51 3.60
CA HIS A 147 -8.33 2.27 4.08
C HIS A 147 -9.29 1.15 4.50
N THR A 148 -10.53 1.16 4.03
CA THR A 148 -11.41 0.02 4.22
C THR A 148 -11.11 -1.10 3.24
N VAL A 149 -11.23 -2.34 3.72
CA VAL A 149 -11.20 -3.52 2.85
C VAL A 149 -12.40 -3.44 1.92
N PRO A 150 -12.25 -3.67 0.60
CA PRO A 150 -13.39 -3.70 -0.30
C PRO A 150 -14.43 -4.72 0.15
N MET A 151 -15.68 -4.35 0.02
CA MET A 151 -16.81 -5.28 0.20
C MET A 151 -16.85 -6.21 -1.01
N THR A 152 -17.02 -7.50 -0.75
CA THR A 152 -17.01 -8.53 -1.79
C THR A 152 -18.22 -9.44 -1.68
N GLU A 153 -18.76 -9.86 -2.82
CA GLU A 153 -19.83 -10.84 -2.93
C GLU A 153 -19.41 -11.97 -3.89
N GLY A 154 -19.77 -13.20 -3.53
CA GLY A 154 -19.43 -14.39 -4.33
C GLY A 154 -18.11 -15.06 -3.95
N VAL A 155 -17.55 -15.82 -4.88
CA VAL A 155 -16.36 -16.66 -4.68
C VAL A 155 -15.10 -15.86 -5.00
N GLY A 156 -14.18 -15.75 -4.03
CA GLY A 156 -12.87 -15.13 -4.21
C GLY A 156 -11.76 -16.15 -4.42
N ALA A 157 -10.76 -15.78 -5.23
CA ALA A 157 -9.53 -16.53 -5.40
C ALA A 157 -8.30 -15.64 -5.34
N ASN A 158 -7.15 -16.24 -5.00
CA ASN A 158 -5.86 -15.57 -5.09
C ASN A 158 -5.11 -16.09 -6.32
N LEU A 159 -4.42 -15.21 -7.04
CA LEU A 159 -3.37 -15.65 -7.95
C LEU A 159 -2.16 -16.13 -7.13
N ASP A 160 -1.34 -16.99 -7.75
CA ASP A 160 -0.11 -17.44 -7.12
C ASP A 160 0.82 -16.28 -6.82
N GLU A 161 1.48 -16.36 -5.66
CA GLU A 161 2.45 -15.36 -5.19
C GLU A 161 3.76 -15.48 -5.96
N SER A 162 3.70 -15.28 -7.28
CA SER A 162 4.85 -15.34 -8.18
C SER A 162 5.15 -13.98 -8.82
N GLU A 163 6.41 -13.74 -9.13
CA GLU A 163 6.84 -12.50 -9.78
C GLU A 163 6.16 -12.30 -11.13
N GLU A 164 5.93 -13.37 -11.86
CA GLU A 164 5.33 -13.39 -13.20
C GLU A 164 3.85 -13.00 -13.19
N LEU A 165 3.15 -13.25 -12.08
CA LEU A 165 1.73 -12.97 -11.93
C LEU A 165 1.46 -11.69 -11.12
N ALA A 166 2.49 -10.93 -10.78
CA ALA A 166 2.38 -9.72 -9.99
C ALA A 166 2.19 -8.48 -10.88
N ILE A 167 1.30 -7.58 -10.48
CA ILE A 167 1.26 -6.20 -10.98
C ILE A 167 2.53 -5.49 -10.50
N ILE A 168 3.26 -4.85 -11.41
CA ILE A 168 4.44 -4.04 -11.09
C ILE A 168 3.94 -2.67 -10.64
N HIS A 169 4.32 -2.25 -9.43
CA HIS A 169 3.93 -0.98 -8.86
C HIS A 169 5.17 -0.11 -8.65
N HIS A 170 5.26 0.97 -9.42
CA HIS A 170 6.32 1.98 -9.32
C HIS A 170 5.97 2.96 -8.20
N ASN A 171 6.13 2.50 -6.95
CA ASN A 171 5.51 3.11 -5.78
C ASN A 171 6.14 4.46 -5.40
N TYR A 172 7.48 4.49 -5.25
CA TYR A 172 8.22 5.70 -4.91
C TYR A 172 9.51 5.78 -5.72
N ASP A 173 9.70 6.85 -6.46
CA ASP A 173 10.93 7.11 -7.23
C ASP A 173 11.95 7.89 -6.40
N SER A 174 11.51 8.67 -5.40
CA SER A 174 12.38 9.52 -4.58
C SER A 174 11.94 9.61 -3.12
N VAL A 175 12.87 10.03 -2.26
CA VAL A 175 12.59 10.34 -0.85
C VAL A 175 11.62 11.51 -0.73
N ASP A 176 11.74 12.52 -1.60
CA ASP A 176 10.85 13.69 -1.60
C ASP A 176 9.40 13.28 -1.87
N GLU A 177 9.19 12.40 -2.83
CA GLU A 177 7.87 11.86 -3.13
C GLU A 177 7.32 11.06 -1.94
N TYR A 178 8.16 10.21 -1.32
CA TYR A 178 7.78 9.47 -0.13
C TYR A 178 7.33 10.40 1.00
N ILE A 179 8.12 11.44 1.33
CA ILE A 179 7.82 12.40 2.40
C ILE A 179 6.55 13.19 2.10
N SER A 180 6.38 13.63 0.86
CA SER A 180 5.19 14.37 0.43
C SER A 180 3.92 13.50 0.59
N ARG A 181 3.96 12.25 0.12
CA ARG A 181 2.85 11.30 0.25
C ARG A 181 2.60 10.94 1.70
N MET A 182 3.65 10.65 2.47
CA MET A 182 3.60 10.37 3.91
C MET A 182 2.93 11.52 4.67
N ASN A 183 3.31 12.76 4.43
CA ASN A 183 2.71 13.92 5.12
C ASN A 183 1.19 13.98 4.91
N ARG A 184 0.72 13.69 3.72
CA ARG A 184 -0.71 13.67 3.37
C ARG A 184 -1.45 12.53 4.08
N TYR A 185 -0.91 11.29 3.98
CA TYR A 185 -1.53 10.12 4.60
C TYR A 185 -1.53 10.17 6.14
N THR A 186 -0.45 10.64 6.75
CA THR A 186 -0.39 10.76 8.21
C THR A 186 -1.37 11.80 8.77
N THR A 187 -1.70 12.85 7.99
CA THR A 187 -2.73 13.81 8.38
C THR A 187 -4.10 13.15 8.44
N GLU A 188 -4.45 12.40 7.40
CA GLU A 188 -5.74 11.73 7.33
C GLU A 188 -5.84 10.60 8.36
N TYR A 189 -4.78 9.81 8.53
CA TYR A 189 -4.75 8.74 9.51
C TYR A 189 -4.87 9.25 10.96
N ALA A 190 -4.20 10.37 11.27
CA ALA A 190 -4.34 11.02 12.58
C ALA A 190 -5.78 11.51 12.83
N ARG A 191 -6.42 12.11 11.79
CA ARG A 191 -7.81 12.56 11.85
C ARG A 191 -8.76 11.40 12.16
N LEU A 192 -8.65 10.30 11.40
CA LEU A 192 -9.49 9.11 11.60
C LEU A 192 -9.32 8.50 12.98
N LYS A 193 -8.07 8.37 13.48
CA LYS A 193 -7.83 7.88 14.84
C LYS A 193 -8.54 8.73 15.91
N VAL A 194 -8.51 10.04 15.76
CA VAL A 194 -9.19 10.95 16.70
C VAL A 194 -10.71 10.83 16.59
N GLU A 195 -11.25 10.70 15.39
CA GLU A 195 -12.68 10.47 15.16
C GLU A 195 -13.16 9.13 15.73
N ASP A 196 -12.33 8.09 15.68
CA ASP A 196 -12.55 6.78 16.31
C ASP A 196 -12.40 6.81 17.83
N GLY A 197 -12.15 8.00 18.41
CA GLY A 197 -12.08 8.20 19.86
C GLY A 197 -10.71 7.99 20.49
N TYR A 198 -9.64 7.84 19.67
CA TYR A 198 -8.28 7.76 20.22
C TYR A 198 -7.91 9.07 20.91
N LYS A 199 -7.40 8.96 22.16
CA LYS A 199 -6.89 10.10 22.94
C LYS A 199 -5.38 10.05 22.96
N PHE A 200 -4.75 11.21 22.76
CA PHE A 200 -3.30 11.32 22.76
C PHE A 200 -2.68 10.78 24.05
N TYR A 201 -1.69 9.91 23.88
CA TYR A 201 -0.90 9.33 24.96
C TYR A 201 0.59 9.51 24.63
N TRP A 202 1.32 10.26 25.46
CA TRP A 202 2.69 10.68 25.15
C TRP A 202 3.66 9.53 24.90
N LYS A 203 3.49 8.39 25.59
CA LYS A 203 4.36 7.21 25.38
C LYS A 203 4.29 6.66 23.97
N ASP A 204 3.18 6.86 23.27
CA ASP A 204 3.00 6.38 21.90
C ASP A 204 3.90 7.10 20.89
N VAL A 205 4.38 8.31 21.24
CA VAL A 205 5.39 9.05 20.42
C VAL A 205 6.72 8.28 20.33
N VAL A 206 7.02 7.41 21.30
CA VAL A 206 8.21 6.58 21.30
C VAL A 206 7.88 5.11 20.97
N SER A 207 6.87 4.55 21.63
CA SER A 207 6.59 3.11 21.55
C SER A 207 6.09 2.69 20.15
N LYS A 208 5.26 3.50 19.49
CA LYS A 208 4.70 3.16 18.18
C LYS A 208 5.75 3.21 17.07
N PRO A 209 6.53 4.28 16.93
CA PRO A 209 7.64 4.32 15.98
C PRO A 209 8.64 3.18 16.18
N SER A 210 9.03 2.93 17.44
CA SER A 210 9.94 1.82 17.78
C SER A 210 9.36 0.47 17.37
N GLY A 211 8.08 0.23 17.72
CA GLY A 211 7.38 -1.00 17.36
C GLY A 211 7.26 -1.19 15.84
N GLU A 212 6.99 -0.12 15.08
CA GLU A 212 6.93 -0.19 13.61
C GLU A 212 8.32 -0.51 13.01
N PHE A 213 9.39 0.14 13.50
CA PHE A 213 10.75 -0.19 13.08
C PHE A 213 11.07 -1.67 13.34
N LEU A 214 10.85 -2.16 14.55
CA LEU A 214 11.13 -3.54 14.92
C LEU A 214 10.31 -4.53 14.09
N SER A 215 9.03 -4.22 13.87
CA SER A 215 8.13 -5.00 13.04
C SER A 215 8.59 -5.06 11.58
N ARG A 216 8.97 -3.94 10.97
CA ARG A 216 9.41 -3.89 9.57
C ARG A 216 10.78 -4.52 9.37
N TYR A 217 11.74 -4.11 10.19
CA TYR A 217 13.14 -4.49 9.97
C TYR A 217 13.44 -5.92 10.40
N PHE A 218 12.98 -6.32 11.59
CA PHE A 218 13.25 -7.65 12.13
C PHE A 218 12.16 -8.67 11.81
N PHE A 219 10.92 -8.48 12.28
CA PHE A 219 9.85 -9.44 12.07
C PHE A 219 9.53 -9.62 10.58
N GLY A 220 9.37 -8.53 9.85
CA GLY A 220 9.15 -8.52 8.40
C GLY A 220 10.42 -8.79 7.58
N LYS A 221 11.57 -9.09 8.24
CA LYS A 221 12.86 -9.42 7.61
C LYS A 221 13.38 -8.34 6.67
N GLY A 222 13.06 -7.07 6.91
CA GLY A 222 13.53 -5.94 6.11
C GLY A 222 15.05 -5.90 5.95
N TYR A 223 15.81 -6.43 6.91
CA TYR A 223 17.26 -6.56 6.82
C TYR A 223 17.72 -7.37 5.59
N LYS A 224 16.89 -8.23 5.02
CA LYS A 224 17.20 -8.98 3.78
C LYS A 224 17.15 -8.12 2.52
N ASP A 225 16.49 -6.97 2.55
CA ASP A 225 16.49 -6.00 1.45
C ASP A 225 17.68 -5.01 1.52
N GLY A 226 18.62 -5.21 2.49
CA GLY A 226 19.82 -4.39 2.66
C GLY A 226 19.49 -2.95 3.06
N LEU A 227 20.21 -1.96 2.49
CA LEU A 227 20.00 -0.54 2.82
C LEU A 227 18.57 -0.07 2.51
N HIS A 228 17.93 -0.55 1.44
CA HIS A 228 16.53 -0.22 1.14
C HIS A 228 15.61 -0.67 2.28
N GLY A 229 15.76 -1.89 2.77
CA GLY A 229 14.96 -2.38 3.89
C GLY A 229 15.16 -1.59 5.17
N LEU A 230 16.40 -1.20 5.49
CA LEU A 230 16.70 -0.33 6.63
C LEU A 230 16.06 1.06 6.46
N ALA A 231 16.29 1.69 5.30
CA ALA A 231 15.75 3.03 5.01
C ALA A 231 14.22 3.03 5.08
N LEU A 232 13.57 2.04 4.48
CA LEU A 232 12.11 1.94 4.50
C LEU A 232 11.56 1.65 5.91
N ALA A 233 12.23 0.84 6.72
CA ALA A 233 11.83 0.60 8.11
C ALA A 233 11.93 1.88 8.95
N LEU A 234 12.97 2.69 8.75
CA LEU A 234 13.12 4.00 9.39
C LEU A 234 12.08 5.00 8.92
N LEU A 235 11.82 5.08 7.62
CA LEU A 235 10.80 5.96 7.05
C LEU A 235 9.39 5.61 7.53
N GLN A 236 9.05 4.33 7.65
CA GLN A 236 7.77 3.88 8.20
C GLN A 236 7.66 4.19 9.70
N SER A 237 8.74 3.98 10.45
CA SER A 237 8.85 4.39 11.86
C SER A 237 8.65 5.90 12.02
N PHE A 238 9.27 6.70 11.16
CA PHE A 238 9.10 8.15 11.15
C PHE A 238 7.65 8.55 10.78
N SER A 239 7.02 7.82 9.86
CA SER A 239 5.60 8.01 9.53
C SER A 239 4.70 7.82 10.76
N GLU A 240 4.93 6.76 11.56
CA GLU A 240 4.21 6.55 12.83
C GLU A 240 4.46 7.71 13.81
N LEU A 241 5.69 8.16 13.97
CA LEU A 241 6.01 9.33 14.80
C LEU A 241 5.17 10.54 14.39
N VAL A 242 5.14 10.85 13.08
CA VAL A 242 4.40 12.00 12.55
C VAL A 242 2.89 11.87 12.81
N VAL A 243 2.31 10.66 12.75
CA VAL A 243 0.89 10.44 13.10
C VAL A 243 0.61 10.88 14.54
N TYR A 244 1.40 10.41 15.51
CA TYR A 244 1.14 10.71 16.92
C TYR A 244 1.45 12.17 17.26
N LEU A 245 2.43 12.81 16.61
CA LEU A 245 2.65 14.27 16.74
C LEU A 245 1.48 15.06 16.16
N LYS A 246 0.88 14.64 15.05
CA LYS A 246 -0.31 15.28 14.49
C LYS A 246 -1.55 15.08 15.38
N ILE A 247 -1.70 13.95 16.04
CA ILE A 247 -2.75 13.74 17.04
C ILE A 247 -2.55 14.70 18.22
N TRP A 248 -1.31 14.88 18.70
CA TRP A 248 -1.00 15.86 19.74
C TRP A 248 -1.29 17.30 19.29
N GLN A 249 -0.99 17.63 18.05
CA GLN A 249 -1.37 18.92 17.45
C GLN A 249 -2.90 19.11 17.44
N MET A 250 -3.68 18.08 17.12
CA MET A 250 -5.15 18.12 17.16
C MET A 250 -5.68 18.28 18.59
N ASP A 251 -4.96 17.75 19.61
CA ASP A 251 -5.18 17.99 21.03
C ASP A 251 -4.61 19.36 21.51
N LYS A 252 -4.36 20.30 20.55
CA LYS A 252 -3.85 21.66 20.78
C LYS A 252 -2.55 21.71 21.57
N PHE A 253 -1.68 20.72 21.36
CA PHE A 253 -0.42 20.56 22.08
C PHE A 253 -0.59 20.62 23.60
N ARG A 254 -1.64 19.93 24.09
CA ARG A 254 -1.90 19.86 25.54
C ARG A 254 -0.61 19.56 26.30
N GLU A 255 -0.34 20.37 27.30
CA GLU A 255 0.85 20.23 28.14
C GLU A 255 0.82 18.89 28.91
N ILE A 256 1.92 18.17 28.86
CA ILE A 256 2.15 16.90 29.54
C ILE A 256 3.62 16.89 29.95
N ASP A 257 3.89 16.70 31.23
CA ASP A 257 5.23 16.76 31.80
C ASP A 257 5.70 15.37 32.25
N PRO A 258 6.17 14.51 31.30
CA PRO A 258 6.80 13.27 31.72
C PRO A 258 8.11 13.55 32.47
N THR A 259 8.28 12.89 33.59
CA THR A 259 9.55 12.99 34.33
C THR A 259 10.67 12.31 33.56
N LEU A 260 11.92 12.65 33.84
CA LEU A 260 13.07 11.96 33.26
C LEU A 260 13.03 10.44 33.55
N ASP A 261 12.54 10.03 34.72
CA ASP A 261 12.40 8.62 35.10
C ASP A 261 11.32 7.90 34.28
N ASP A 262 10.20 8.56 33.98
CA ASP A 262 9.17 8.04 33.06
C ASP A 262 9.74 7.77 31.67
N VAL A 263 10.51 8.72 31.14
CA VAL A 263 11.17 8.59 29.82
C VAL A 263 12.21 7.48 29.86
N ASN A 264 13.07 7.43 30.89
CA ASN A 264 14.09 6.40 31.03
C ASN A 264 13.47 5.00 31.18
N THR A 265 12.38 4.89 31.90
CA THR A 265 11.64 3.61 32.04
C THR A 265 11.11 3.16 30.67
N LEU A 266 10.50 4.05 29.92
CA LEU A 266 10.02 3.76 28.58
C LEU A 266 11.16 3.32 27.64
N LEU A 267 12.29 4.03 27.66
CA LEU A 267 13.46 3.71 26.80
C LEU A 267 14.06 2.35 27.16
N ARG A 268 14.15 2.00 28.45
CA ARG A 268 14.60 0.65 28.89
C ARG A 268 13.68 -0.46 28.37
N ASP A 269 12.38 -0.23 28.29
CA ASP A 269 11.45 -1.21 27.74
C ASP A 269 11.63 -1.35 26.23
N GLN A 270 11.87 -0.25 25.50
CA GLN A 270 12.22 -0.31 24.07
C GLN A 270 13.56 -1.03 23.83
N GLU A 271 14.54 -0.85 24.69
CA GLU A 271 15.82 -1.56 24.63
C GLU A 271 15.65 -3.07 24.78
N LYS A 272 14.82 -3.53 25.73
CA LYS A 272 14.50 -4.96 25.88
C LYS A 272 13.83 -5.53 24.62
N ASP A 273 12.92 -4.79 24.02
CA ASP A 273 12.25 -5.20 22.78
C ASP A 273 13.24 -5.25 21.62
N LEU A 274 14.16 -4.28 21.51
CA LEU A 274 15.23 -4.28 20.52
C LEU A 274 16.14 -5.51 20.70
N HIS A 275 16.60 -5.80 21.90
CA HIS A 275 17.42 -6.98 22.20
C HIS A 275 16.70 -8.29 21.85
N TYR A 276 15.41 -8.38 22.18
CA TYR A 276 14.60 -9.53 21.81
C TYR A 276 14.65 -9.75 20.28
N TRP A 277 14.32 -8.73 19.48
CA TRP A 277 14.24 -8.85 18.04
C TRP A 277 15.59 -9.06 17.35
N GLN A 278 16.66 -8.44 17.85
CA GLN A 278 18.03 -8.69 17.37
C GLN A 278 18.43 -10.14 17.59
N ASN A 279 18.14 -10.70 18.76
CA ASN A 279 18.45 -12.10 19.07
C ASN A 279 17.54 -13.06 18.28
N ASP A 280 16.26 -12.71 18.07
CA ASP A 280 15.33 -13.48 17.25
C ASP A 280 15.81 -13.57 15.80
N ALA A 281 16.11 -12.44 15.18
CA ALA A 281 16.61 -12.39 13.81
C ALA A 281 17.94 -13.17 13.67
N SER A 282 18.89 -12.98 14.63
CA SER A 282 20.15 -13.69 14.63
C SER A 282 19.97 -15.20 14.82
N PHE A 283 19.03 -15.62 15.66
CA PHE A 283 18.68 -17.04 15.83
C PHE A 283 18.12 -17.65 14.55
N ASN A 284 17.20 -16.94 13.88
CA ASN A 284 16.58 -17.40 12.64
C ASN A 284 17.58 -17.53 11.48
N GLU A 285 18.64 -16.72 11.47
CA GLU A 285 19.68 -16.80 10.44
C GLU A 285 20.76 -17.84 10.76
N THR A 286 21.12 -18.06 12.04
CA THR A 286 22.30 -18.86 12.43
C THR A 286 21.94 -20.17 13.13
N GLY A 287 20.73 -20.35 13.62
CA GLY A 287 20.33 -21.49 14.47
C GLY A 287 20.98 -21.53 15.86
N SER A 288 21.68 -20.47 16.28
CA SER A 288 22.50 -20.44 17.48
C SER A 288 21.69 -20.59 18.77
N PHE A 289 21.97 -21.65 19.55
CA PHE A 289 21.31 -21.89 20.83
C PHE A 289 21.53 -20.75 21.83
N ALA A 290 22.72 -20.13 21.85
CA ALA A 290 23.01 -18.98 22.69
C ALA A 290 22.09 -17.80 22.38
N LYS A 291 21.82 -17.55 21.10
CA LYS A 291 20.85 -16.50 20.66
C LYS A 291 19.41 -16.84 21.06
N ARG A 292 19.03 -18.12 21.01
CA ARG A 292 17.73 -18.59 21.51
C ARG A 292 17.53 -18.29 22.99
N LEU A 293 18.59 -18.50 23.81
CA LEU A 293 18.53 -18.22 25.25
C LEU A 293 18.44 -16.71 25.53
N LYS A 294 19.29 -15.90 24.88
CA LYS A 294 19.26 -14.43 25.00
C LYS A 294 17.91 -13.85 24.60
N ARG A 295 17.30 -14.34 23.52
CA ARG A 295 15.94 -13.97 23.10
C ARG A 295 14.91 -14.21 24.23
N LYS A 296 14.97 -15.38 24.91
CA LYS A 296 14.05 -15.69 26.02
C LYS A 296 14.25 -14.75 27.21
N LEU A 297 15.48 -14.36 27.50
CA LEU A 297 15.83 -13.49 28.63
C LEU A 297 15.70 -12.00 28.30
N ARG A 298 15.48 -11.64 27.01
CA ARG A 298 15.44 -10.26 26.52
C ARG A 298 16.71 -9.44 26.88
N ILE A 299 17.89 -10.08 26.74
CA ILE A 299 19.20 -9.51 27.02
C ILE A 299 20.13 -9.63 25.80
#